data_28c841fbc28d9b0286aaa8581a81a0ab
#
_entry.id   28c841fbc28d9b0286aaa8581a81a0ab
#
_cell.length_a   1.000
_cell.length_b   1.000
_cell.length_c   1.000
_cell.angle_alpha   90.00
_cell.angle_beta   90.00
_cell.angle_gamma   90.00
#
_symmetry.space_group_name_H-M   'P 1'
#
loop_
_entity.id
_entity.type
_entity.pdbx_description
1 polymer ?
#
loop_
_entity_poly.entity_id
_entity_poly.type
_entity_poly.pdbx_seq_one_letter_code
_entity_poly.pdbx_strand_id
1 'polypeptide(L)'
;MTETSVDIRGRVSAGTAGEELLQLVSFKIGDEEFGVDILKVQEINRMLEVTRVPNAPEYVDGVINLRGKVIPIIDLRRRFAMERKEHDNNTRIVVVELTGRVVGFVVDAVSEVLRIPKSVTEPPPPIVAGIEAGYIMAVGKLEDRLLILLDLERVLSGEGAEAALAAA
;
A
#
# COMPACT_ATOMS: atom_id res chain seq x y z
N MET A 1 -22.94 24.76 9.74
CA MET A 1 -22.41 23.72 8.87
C MET A 1 -20.93 23.54 9.17
N THR A 2 -20.54 22.33 9.47
CA THR A 2 -19.14 22.05 9.78
C THR A 2 -18.40 21.69 8.50
N GLU A 3 -17.26 22.30 8.31
CA GLU A 3 -16.40 21.97 7.20
C GLU A 3 -15.36 20.96 7.63
N THR A 4 -15.09 20.01 6.75
CA THR A 4 -13.99 19.07 6.94
C THR A 4 -12.86 19.51 6.03
N SER A 5 -11.72 19.78 6.61
CA SER A 5 -10.52 20.08 5.83
C SER A 5 -9.40 19.16 6.28
N VAL A 6 -8.48 18.93 5.37
CA VAL A 6 -7.30 18.10 5.62
C VAL A 6 -6.09 19.02 5.56
N ASP A 7 -5.35 19.09 6.65
CA ASP A 7 -4.14 19.90 6.68
C ASP A 7 -3.00 19.20 5.93
N ILE A 8 -1.87 19.85 5.85
CA ILE A 8 -0.71 19.32 5.12
C ILE A 8 -0.16 18.01 5.73
N ARG A 9 -0.58 17.66 6.92
CA ARG A 9 -0.20 16.40 7.58
C ARG A 9 -1.30 15.36 7.45
N GLY A 10 -2.33 15.64 6.67
CA GLY A 10 -3.44 14.71 6.48
C GLY A 10 -4.40 14.64 7.66
N ARG A 11 -4.29 15.54 8.62
CA ARG A 11 -5.21 15.55 9.74
C ARG A 11 -6.50 16.21 9.34
N VAL A 12 -7.60 15.63 9.82
CA VAL A 12 -8.91 16.22 9.60
C VAL A 12 -9.16 17.29 10.66
N SER A 13 -9.58 18.46 10.23
CA SER A 13 -9.94 19.52 11.17
C SER A 13 -11.22 19.15 11.91
N ALA A 14 -11.34 19.66 13.13
CA ALA A 14 -12.51 19.42 13.96
C ALA A 14 -13.77 19.93 13.31
N GLY A 15 -14.91 19.30 13.58
CA GLY A 15 -16.19 19.79 13.18
C GLY A 15 -17.07 18.85 12.39
N THR A 16 -16.57 17.69 12.02
CA THR A 16 -17.35 16.70 11.28
C THR A 16 -17.71 15.52 12.20
N ALA A 17 -18.49 15.83 13.20
CA ALA A 17 -18.92 14.83 14.16
C ALA A 17 -19.73 13.73 13.46
N GLY A 18 -19.39 12.48 13.69
CA GLY A 18 -20.07 11.33 13.11
C GLY A 18 -19.61 10.94 11.71
N GLU A 19 -18.75 11.72 11.07
CA GLU A 19 -18.21 11.33 9.79
C GLU A 19 -17.15 10.25 9.95
N GLU A 20 -17.23 9.21 9.12
CA GLU A 20 -16.25 8.13 9.12
C GLU A 20 -14.90 8.64 8.61
N LEU A 21 -13.86 8.39 9.39
CA LEU A 21 -12.50 8.75 9.04
C LEU A 21 -11.72 7.52 8.62
N LEU A 22 -10.98 7.65 7.54
CA LEU A 22 -10.04 6.64 7.11
C LEU A 22 -8.65 7.00 7.64
N GLN A 23 -8.03 6.05 8.33
CA GLN A 23 -6.66 6.22 8.81
C GLN A 23 -5.74 5.39 7.93
N LEU A 24 -4.80 6.05 7.30
CA LEU A 24 -4.01 5.46 6.23
C LEU A 24 -2.53 5.71 6.45
N VAL A 25 -1.72 4.76 6.04
CA VAL A 25 -0.30 4.99 5.82
C VAL A 25 -0.15 5.30 4.34
N SER A 26 0.44 6.45 4.03
CA SER A 26 0.69 6.81 2.64
C SER A 26 2.15 6.53 2.26
N PHE A 27 2.32 6.10 1.01
CA PHE A 27 3.63 5.81 0.45
C PHE A 27 3.65 6.15 -1.03
N LYS A 28 4.85 6.28 -1.56
CA LYS A 28 5.03 6.62 -2.97
C LYS A 28 5.57 5.44 -3.76
N ILE A 29 5.05 5.30 -4.97
CA ILE A 29 5.59 4.43 -6.00
C ILE A 29 5.60 5.25 -7.28
N GLY A 30 6.78 5.55 -7.81
CA GLY A 30 6.90 6.48 -8.92
C GLY A 30 6.42 7.87 -8.52
N ASP A 31 5.62 8.47 -9.36
CA ASP A 31 5.05 9.81 -9.13
C ASP A 31 3.71 9.78 -8.41
N GLU A 32 3.22 8.59 -8.07
CA GLU A 32 1.91 8.42 -7.48
C GLU A 32 1.99 8.16 -5.99
N GLU A 33 0.99 8.67 -5.25
CA GLU A 33 0.86 8.42 -3.83
C GLU A 33 -0.26 7.44 -3.56
N PHE A 34 0.02 6.45 -2.71
CA PHE A 34 -0.90 5.39 -2.36
C PHE A 34 -1.17 5.41 -0.88
N GLY A 35 -2.31 4.86 -0.49
CA GLY A 35 -2.67 4.72 0.91
C GLY A 35 -3.19 3.31 1.20
N VAL A 36 -2.87 2.83 2.39
CA VAL A 36 -3.36 1.55 2.89
C VAL A 36 -3.86 1.73 4.32
N ASP A 37 -4.82 0.90 4.70
CA ASP A 37 -5.40 0.95 6.04
C ASP A 37 -4.32 0.73 7.09
N ILE A 38 -4.18 1.70 8.00
CA ILE A 38 -3.17 1.64 9.07
C ILE A 38 -3.35 0.42 9.97
N LEU A 39 -4.58 -0.07 10.11
CA LEU A 39 -4.84 -1.24 10.96
C LEU A 39 -4.24 -2.52 10.39
N LYS A 40 -3.94 -2.55 9.11
CA LYS A 40 -3.30 -3.69 8.46
C LYS A 40 -1.78 -3.63 8.51
N VAL A 41 -1.22 -2.47 8.81
CA VAL A 41 0.22 -2.28 8.84
C VAL A 41 0.77 -2.69 10.20
N GLN A 42 1.68 -3.66 10.21
CA GLN A 42 2.36 -4.08 11.43
C GLN A 42 3.61 -3.25 11.69
N GLU A 43 4.40 -3.04 10.66
CA GLU A 43 5.62 -2.25 10.79
C GLU A 43 6.11 -1.79 9.43
N ILE A 44 7.03 -0.85 9.44
CA ILE A 44 7.67 -0.31 8.25
C ILE A 44 9.17 -0.43 8.46
N ASN A 45 9.85 -1.16 7.57
CA ASN A 45 11.27 -1.43 7.69
C ASN A 45 12.04 -0.89 6.51
N ARG A 46 13.32 -0.64 6.72
CA ARG A 46 14.25 -0.44 5.63
C ARG A 46 14.40 -1.73 4.84
N MET A 47 14.91 -1.62 3.62
CA MET A 47 15.17 -2.80 2.82
C MET A 47 16.12 -3.75 3.55
N LEU A 48 15.74 -5.01 3.55
CA LEU A 48 16.54 -6.11 4.08
C LEU A 48 16.96 -7.01 2.92
N GLU A 49 17.91 -7.87 3.18
CA GLU A 49 18.33 -8.86 2.18
C GLU A 49 17.16 -9.78 1.83
N VAL A 50 16.86 -9.87 0.56
CA VAL A 50 15.75 -10.69 0.03
C VAL A 50 16.33 -11.96 -0.59
N THR A 51 15.84 -13.11 -0.14
CA THR A 51 16.18 -14.40 -0.73
C THR A 51 15.15 -14.75 -1.77
N ARG A 52 15.59 -15.00 -2.99
CA ARG A 52 14.69 -15.34 -4.08
C ARG A 52 14.04 -16.70 -3.89
N VAL A 53 12.74 -16.77 -4.26
CA VAL A 53 12.00 -18.04 -4.29
C VAL A 53 11.91 -18.50 -5.73
N PRO A 54 12.43 -19.69 -6.05
CA PRO A 54 12.33 -20.23 -7.43
C PRO A 54 10.89 -20.46 -7.84
N ASN A 55 10.58 -20.18 -9.10
CA ASN A 55 9.26 -20.39 -9.69
C ASN A 55 8.12 -19.58 -9.08
N ALA A 56 8.44 -18.52 -8.32
CA ALA A 56 7.43 -17.58 -7.82
C ALA A 56 6.98 -16.66 -8.95
N PRO A 57 5.76 -16.09 -8.84
CA PRO A 57 5.33 -15.02 -9.77
C PRO A 57 6.33 -13.87 -9.80
N GLU A 58 6.40 -13.18 -10.93
CA GLU A 58 7.39 -12.13 -11.15
C GLU A 58 7.31 -11.00 -10.12
N TYR A 59 6.13 -10.69 -9.62
CA TYR A 59 5.94 -9.64 -8.61
C TYR A 59 6.35 -10.08 -7.19
N VAL A 60 6.60 -11.36 -6.97
CA VAL A 60 7.16 -11.85 -5.70
C VAL A 60 8.67 -11.74 -5.80
N ASP A 61 9.22 -10.79 -5.04
CA ASP A 61 10.66 -10.52 -5.06
C ASP A 61 11.43 -11.64 -4.36
N GLY A 62 10.84 -12.24 -3.34
CA GLY A 62 11.41 -13.33 -2.58
C GLY A 62 10.88 -13.33 -1.17
N VAL A 63 11.72 -13.72 -0.23
CA VAL A 63 11.38 -13.74 1.20
C VAL A 63 12.47 -13.06 2.01
N ILE A 64 12.09 -12.52 3.16
CA ILE A 64 13.02 -11.99 4.15
C ILE A 64 12.88 -12.76 5.45
N ASN A 65 13.93 -12.74 6.25
CA ASN A 65 13.87 -13.23 7.62
C ASN A 65 13.72 -12.02 8.54
N LEU A 66 12.56 -11.91 9.17
CA LEU A 66 12.26 -10.82 10.09
C LEU A 66 12.05 -11.40 11.48
N ARG A 67 13.05 -11.26 12.33
CA ARG A 67 13.02 -11.78 13.70
C ARG A 67 12.66 -13.27 13.77
N GLY A 68 13.25 -14.07 12.90
CA GLY A 68 13.02 -15.51 12.85
C GLY A 68 11.80 -15.96 12.07
N LYS A 69 11.02 -15.02 11.51
CA LYS A 69 9.88 -15.34 10.64
C LYS A 69 10.26 -15.11 9.19
N VAL A 70 9.89 -16.04 8.35
CA VAL A 70 10.06 -15.91 6.90
C VAL A 70 8.83 -15.21 6.33
N ILE A 71 9.03 -14.06 5.71
CA ILE A 71 7.96 -13.22 5.20
C ILE A 71 8.14 -13.02 3.71
N PRO A 72 7.10 -13.33 2.89
CA PRO A 72 7.17 -13.07 1.45
C PRO A 72 7.15 -11.57 1.17
N ILE A 73 7.90 -11.17 0.16
CA ILE A 73 8.05 -9.77 -0.25
C ILE A 73 7.50 -9.60 -1.65
N ILE A 74 6.55 -8.68 -1.77
CA ILE A 74 5.89 -8.34 -3.04
C ILE A 74 6.45 -7.00 -3.51
N ASP A 75 6.87 -6.95 -4.77
CA ASP A 75 7.25 -5.71 -5.42
C ASP A 75 6.02 -5.10 -6.09
N LEU A 76 5.49 -4.02 -5.53
CA LEU A 76 4.29 -3.38 -6.06
C LEU A 76 4.49 -2.81 -7.45
N ARG A 77 5.69 -2.35 -7.78
CA ARG A 77 5.96 -1.88 -9.14
C ARG A 77 5.71 -2.97 -10.16
N ARG A 78 6.19 -4.16 -9.88
CA ARG A 78 5.98 -5.30 -10.78
C ARG A 78 4.52 -5.74 -10.80
N ARG A 79 3.87 -5.72 -9.65
CA ARG A 79 2.45 -6.08 -9.55
C ARG A 79 1.59 -5.16 -10.40
N PHE A 80 1.93 -3.89 -10.46
CA PHE A 80 1.21 -2.88 -11.23
C PHE A 80 1.77 -2.70 -12.65
N ALA A 81 2.68 -3.57 -13.08
CA ALA A 81 3.33 -3.50 -14.39
C ALA A 81 4.04 -2.17 -14.63
N MET A 82 4.61 -1.60 -13.59
CA MET A 82 5.41 -0.38 -13.67
C MET A 82 6.87 -0.72 -13.92
N GLU A 83 7.61 0.28 -14.39
CA GLU A 83 9.02 0.13 -14.63
C GLU A 83 9.79 -0.22 -13.36
N ARG A 84 10.79 -1.09 -13.49
CA ARG A 84 11.62 -1.50 -12.38
C ARG A 84 12.50 -0.34 -11.91
N LYS A 85 12.68 -0.23 -10.61
CA LYS A 85 13.55 0.75 -10.00
C LYS A 85 14.49 0.08 -9.02
N GLU A 86 15.75 0.46 -9.01
CA GLU A 86 16.69 -0.01 -8.00
C GLU A 86 16.34 0.56 -6.63
N HIS A 87 16.57 -0.23 -5.60
CA HIS A 87 16.33 0.20 -4.23
C HIS A 87 17.36 1.25 -3.82
N ASP A 88 16.90 2.26 -3.09
CA ASP A 88 17.74 3.34 -2.58
C ASP A 88 17.50 3.54 -1.08
N ASN A 89 18.04 4.61 -0.52
CA ASN A 89 17.92 4.90 0.90
C ASN A 89 16.49 5.19 1.35
N ASN A 90 15.58 5.50 0.44
CA ASN A 90 14.19 5.80 0.73
C ASN A 90 13.30 4.57 0.63
N THR A 91 13.76 3.52 -0.05
CA THR A 91 12.99 2.29 -0.24
C THR A 91 12.63 1.67 1.11
N ARG A 92 11.39 1.23 1.24
CA ARG A 92 10.87 0.66 2.48
C ARG A 92 10.10 -0.62 2.20
N ILE A 93 10.04 -1.46 3.22
CA ILE A 93 9.15 -2.62 3.25
C ILE A 93 8.02 -2.29 4.21
N VAL A 94 6.80 -2.27 3.70
CA VAL A 94 5.60 -2.12 4.53
C VAL A 94 5.10 -3.52 4.85
N VAL A 95 5.21 -3.91 6.11
CA VAL A 95 4.79 -5.24 6.57
C VAL A 95 3.34 -5.17 7.01
N VAL A 96 2.51 -6.00 6.42
CA VAL A 96 1.07 -6.01 6.68
C VAL A 96 0.59 -7.41 7.06
N GLU A 97 -0.51 -7.45 7.78
CA GLU A 97 -1.21 -8.70 8.07
C GLU A 97 -2.52 -8.73 7.30
N LEU A 98 -2.71 -9.75 6.47
CA LEU A 98 -3.90 -9.94 5.65
C LEU A 98 -4.41 -11.36 5.85
N THR A 99 -5.65 -11.49 6.35
CA THR A 99 -6.29 -12.81 6.55
C THR A 99 -5.38 -13.84 7.23
N GLY A 100 -4.73 -13.41 8.31
CA GLY A 100 -3.85 -14.27 9.08
C GLY A 100 -2.46 -14.49 8.50
N ARG A 101 -2.13 -13.83 7.39
CA ARG A 101 -0.81 -13.92 6.76
C ARG A 101 -0.06 -12.60 6.85
N VAL A 102 1.23 -12.70 7.08
CA VAL A 102 2.10 -11.53 7.14
C VAL A 102 2.89 -11.44 5.84
N VAL A 103 2.81 -10.30 5.19
CA VAL A 103 3.42 -10.05 3.87
C VAL A 103 4.09 -8.68 3.90
N GLY A 104 5.19 -8.54 3.20
CA GLY A 104 5.83 -7.24 3.01
C GLY A 104 5.66 -6.71 1.59
N PHE A 105 5.44 -5.42 1.47
CA PHE A 105 5.38 -4.73 0.17
C PHE A 105 6.54 -3.77 0.05
N VAL A 106 7.23 -3.81 -1.08
CA VAL A 106 8.30 -2.85 -1.37
C VAL A 106 7.68 -1.60 -1.96
N VAL A 107 8.00 -0.47 -1.37
CA VAL A 107 7.55 0.85 -1.84
C VAL A 107 8.75 1.78 -1.99
N ASP A 108 8.61 2.81 -2.84
CA ASP A 108 9.72 3.73 -3.12
C ASP A 108 10.06 4.59 -1.90
N ALA A 109 9.05 5.02 -1.17
CA ALA A 109 9.21 5.82 0.04
C ALA A 109 7.90 5.81 0.83
N VAL A 110 8.00 5.90 2.15
CA VAL A 110 6.83 6.11 3.00
C VAL A 110 6.72 7.61 3.27
N SER A 111 5.52 8.15 3.11
CA SER A 111 5.29 9.58 3.27
C SER A 111 4.81 9.94 4.67
N GLU A 112 3.59 9.56 5.03
CA GLU A 112 3.01 9.98 6.32
C GLU A 112 1.80 9.13 6.70
N VAL A 113 1.31 9.35 7.90
CA VAL A 113 0.02 8.81 8.33
C VAL A 113 -1.03 9.87 8.09
N LEU A 114 -2.07 9.50 7.35
CA LEU A 114 -3.16 10.39 6.99
C LEU A 114 -4.46 9.98 7.67
N ARG A 115 -5.26 10.98 8.01
CA ARG A 115 -6.65 10.79 8.44
C ARG A 115 -7.51 11.61 7.50
N ILE A 116 -8.31 10.95 6.70
CA ILE A 116 -9.18 11.65 5.75
C ILE A 116 -10.63 11.22 5.94
N PRO A 117 -11.58 12.15 5.72
CA PRO A 117 -12.98 11.75 5.75
C PRO A 117 -13.30 10.87 4.56
N LYS A 118 -14.15 9.88 4.78
CA LYS A 118 -14.57 9.00 3.71
C LYS A 118 -15.25 9.77 2.58
N SER A 119 -15.86 10.90 2.89
CA SER A 119 -16.55 11.75 1.92
C SER A 119 -15.65 12.34 0.84
N VAL A 120 -14.33 12.42 1.07
CA VAL A 120 -13.41 12.91 0.03
C VAL A 120 -12.95 11.80 -0.91
N THR A 121 -13.45 10.59 -0.72
CA THR A 121 -13.10 9.46 -1.57
C THR A 121 -14.18 9.21 -2.62
N GLU A 122 -13.76 8.70 -3.77
CA GLU A 122 -14.64 8.31 -4.87
C GLU A 122 -14.26 6.93 -5.36
N PRO A 123 -15.22 6.18 -5.95
CA PRO A 123 -14.88 4.93 -6.61
C PRO A 123 -13.85 5.17 -7.72
N PRO A 124 -12.93 4.25 -7.97
CA PRO A 124 -11.92 4.45 -8.99
C PRO A 124 -12.51 4.35 -10.39
N PRO A 125 -12.03 5.16 -11.35
CA PRO A 125 -12.30 4.88 -12.76
C PRO A 125 -11.60 3.56 -13.15
N PRO A 126 -11.93 2.98 -14.35
CA PRO A 126 -11.37 1.68 -14.73
C PRO A 126 -9.85 1.57 -14.65
N ILE A 127 -9.15 2.66 -14.95
CA ILE A 127 -7.70 2.73 -14.84
C ILE A 127 -7.32 4.04 -14.16
N VAL A 128 -6.46 3.97 -13.16
CA VAL A 128 -5.93 5.13 -12.46
C VAL A 128 -4.40 5.04 -12.51
N ALA A 129 -3.75 6.06 -13.09
CA ALA A 129 -2.29 6.09 -13.19
C ALA A 129 -1.70 4.82 -13.80
N GLY A 130 -2.41 4.19 -14.75
CA GLY A 130 -1.99 2.94 -15.37
C GLY A 130 -2.29 1.69 -14.57
N ILE A 131 -2.94 1.82 -13.42
CA ILE A 131 -3.26 0.71 -12.52
C ILE A 131 -4.73 0.33 -12.68
N GLU A 132 -4.99 -0.97 -12.80
CA GLU A 132 -6.35 -1.48 -12.92
C GLU A 132 -7.17 -1.23 -11.65
N ALA A 133 -8.44 -0.85 -11.84
CA ALA A 133 -9.35 -0.58 -10.73
C ALA A 133 -9.54 -1.78 -9.79
N GLY A 134 -9.25 -2.99 -10.26
CA GLY A 134 -9.32 -4.19 -9.43
C GLY A 134 -8.41 -4.16 -8.22
N TYR A 135 -7.34 -3.39 -8.25
CA TYR A 135 -6.41 -3.23 -7.13
C TYR A 135 -6.71 -2.02 -6.26
N ILE A 136 -7.66 -1.20 -6.67
CA ILE A 136 -7.93 0.09 -6.05
C ILE A 136 -9.28 0.05 -5.35
N MET A 137 -9.29 0.41 -4.07
CA MET A 137 -10.51 0.51 -3.30
C MET A 137 -11.25 1.81 -3.60
N ALA A 138 -10.53 2.90 -3.67
CA ALA A 138 -11.09 4.24 -3.89
C ALA A 138 -9.97 5.20 -4.27
N VAL A 139 -10.36 6.40 -4.72
CA VAL A 139 -9.43 7.51 -4.94
C VAL A 139 -9.80 8.62 -3.97
N GLY A 140 -8.86 9.04 -3.15
CA GLY A 140 -9.03 10.16 -2.24
C GLY A 140 -8.63 11.46 -2.91
N LYS A 141 -9.51 12.45 -2.86
CA LYS A 141 -9.23 13.78 -3.41
C LYS A 141 -8.78 14.69 -2.28
N LEU A 142 -7.48 14.91 -2.19
CA LEU A 142 -6.90 15.88 -1.25
C LEU A 142 -6.79 17.23 -1.93
N GLU A 143 -6.56 18.29 -1.15
CA GLU A 143 -6.51 19.65 -1.70
C GLU A 143 -5.49 19.81 -2.82
N ASP A 144 -4.33 19.17 -2.69
CA ASP A 144 -3.20 19.36 -3.56
C ASP A 144 -2.83 18.14 -4.39
N ARG A 145 -3.50 16.99 -4.16
CA ARG A 145 -3.10 15.74 -4.81
C ARG A 145 -4.19 14.67 -4.72
N LEU A 146 -4.00 13.62 -5.48
CA LEU A 146 -4.82 12.41 -5.40
C LEU A 146 -4.10 11.35 -4.58
N LEU A 147 -4.87 10.59 -3.84
CA LEU A 147 -4.37 9.45 -3.06
C LEU A 147 -5.07 8.19 -3.56
N ILE A 148 -4.31 7.21 -3.99
CA ILE A 148 -4.85 5.96 -4.50
C ILE A 148 -4.93 4.96 -3.36
N LEU A 149 -6.13 4.61 -2.92
CA LEU A 149 -6.35 3.67 -1.83
C LEU A 149 -6.33 2.25 -2.36
N LEU A 150 -5.38 1.45 -1.90
CA LEU A 150 -5.20 0.08 -2.37
C LEU A 150 -6.04 -0.90 -1.56
N ASP A 151 -6.60 -1.87 -2.27
CA ASP A 151 -7.16 -3.07 -1.69
C ASP A 151 -6.08 -4.14 -1.67
N LEU A 152 -5.40 -4.27 -0.53
CA LEU A 152 -4.25 -5.16 -0.41
C LEU A 152 -4.63 -6.63 -0.62
N GLU A 153 -5.83 -7.03 -0.25
CA GLU A 153 -6.27 -8.39 -0.45
C GLU A 153 -6.37 -8.70 -1.95
N ARG A 154 -6.85 -7.77 -2.74
CA ARG A 154 -6.91 -7.93 -4.19
C ARG A 154 -5.54 -7.86 -4.85
N VAL A 155 -4.66 -7.03 -4.32
CA VAL A 155 -3.28 -6.98 -4.81
C VAL A 155 -2.61 -8.35 -4.69
N LEU A 156 -2.93 -9.09 -3.63
CA LEU A 156 -2.39 -10.43 -3.38
C LEU A 156 -3.21 -11.55 -3.99
N SER A 157 -4.40 -11.26 -4.52
CA SER A 157 -5.19 -12.27 -5.18
C SER A 157 -4.63 -12.56 -6.57
N GLY A 158 -4.91 -13.74 -7.08
CA GLY A 158 -4.49 -14.12 -8.40
C GLY A 158 -3.78 -15.45 -8.41
N GLU A 159 -3.70 -16.03 -9.60
CA GLU A 159 -3.11 -17.34 -9.83
C GLU A 159 -1.63 -17.33 -9.47
N GLY A 160 -1.24 -18.25 -8.64
CA GLY A 160 0.14 -18.38 -8.19
C GLY A 160 0.53 -17.55 -6.98
N ALA A 161 -0.23 -16.48 -6.66
CA ALA A 161 0.09 -15.62 -5.53
C ALA A 161 -0.05 -16.37 -4.21
N GLU A 162 -1.16 -17.06 -4.00
CA GLU A 162 -1.38 -17.84 -2.79
C GLU A 162 -0.40 -18.99 -2.62
N ALA A 163 -0.06 -19.65 -3.72
CA ALA A 163 0.93 -20.72 -3.68
C ALA A 163 2.31 -20.18 -3.29
N ALA A 164 2.70 -19.03 -3.81
CA ALA A 164 3.96 -18.39 -3.46
C ALA A 164 3.98 -17.96 -2.00
N LEU A 165 2.87 -17.43 -1.49
CA LEU A 165 2.75 -17.03 -0.09
C LEU A 165 2.76 -18.23 0.84
N ALA A 166 2.16 -19.34 0.44
CA ALA A 166 2.15 -20.56 1.23
C ALA A 166 3.52 -21.25 1.28
N ALA A 167 4.36 -21.01 0.30
CA ALA A 167 5.71 -21.60 0.23
C ALA A 167 6.74 -20.85 1.10
N ALA A 168 6.36 -19.69 1.62
CA ALA A 168 7.25 -18.87 2.42
C ALA A 168 7.31 -19.29 3.89
#